data_b859dce11002a41cba2f14b02e7e47a0
#
_entry.id   b859dce11002a41cba2f14b02e7e47a0
#
_cell.length_a   1.000
_cell.length_b   1.000
_cell.length_c   1.000
_cell.angle_alpha   90.00
_cell.angle_beta   90.00
_cell.angle_gamma   90.00
#
_symmetry.space_group_name_H-M   'P 1'
#
loop_
_entity.id
_entity.type
_entity.pdbx_description
1 polymer ?
#
loop_
_entity_poly.entity_id
_entity_poly.type
_entity_poly.pdbx_seq_one_letter_code
_entity_poly.pdbx_strand_id
1 'polypeptide(L)'
;MTDDVGDFQENWFEHNVPRWREWLGSFSGRTGLRALEIGSFEGRSTLWLCENILTADDARIDCVDFFAPDPVYGDYHARFRQNTAAHRAKIREHAGASFDMLRKLEGPYDIVYVDGWHSAFGALADGVMAWPLLKVGGVMIFDDYLWVPPKLGEPEKPSGLSRRLTKLRGGDWRREARLRQIDSVAVDTPKLGVDGLLATLRGYHEVIGSDYQLAVRKTRGFDQGQVGHDT
;
A
#
# COMPACT_ATOMS: atom_id res chain seq x y z
N MET A 1 -23.61 -0.07 -10.62
CA MET A 1 -23.77 -1.08 -9.56
C MET A 1 -22.87 -2.22 -9.96
N THR A 2 -21.70 -2.29 -9.40
CA THR A 2 -20.85 -3.49 -9.53
C THR A 2 -21.37 -4.43 -8.46
N ASP A 3 -21.98 -5.56 -8.89
CA ASP A 3 -22.29 -6.66 -7.99
C ASP A 3 -20.97 -7.03 -7.30
N ASP A 4 -20.94 -6.97 -5.99
CA ASP A 4 -19.81 -7.36 -5.15
C ASP A 4 -19.64 -8.87 -5.26
N VAL A 5 -18.80 -9.32 -6.20
CA VAL A 5 -18.65 -10.72 -6.63
C VAL A 5 -17.75 -11.49 -5.64
N GLY A 6 -17.73 -11.16 -4.36
CA GLY A 6 -16.93 -11.85 -3.35
C GLY A 6 -17.61 -11.91 -1.99
N ASP A 7 -17.26 -12.90 -1.18
CA ASP A 7 -17.66 -13.04 0.23
C ASP A 7 -16.63 -12.33 1.12
N PHE A 8 -16.82 -11.02 1.30
CA PHE A 8 -15.91 -10.18 2.10
C PHE A 8 -16.60 -9.74 3.38
N GLN A 9 -15.97 -9.96 4.53
CA GLN A 9 -16.49 -9.55 5.82
C GLN A 9 -16.34 -8.05 6.07
N GLU A 10 -15.28 -7.43 5.47
CA GLU A 10 -14.96 -6.02 5.66
C GLU A 10 -14.75 -5.29 4.34
N ASN A 11 -15.06 -4.00 4.33
CA ASN A 11 -14.83 -3.14 3.18
C ASN A 11 -13.89 -1.98 3.53
N TRP A 12 -12.61 -2.29 3.70
CA TRP A 12 -11.57 -1.29 3.97
C TRP A 12 -10.94 -0.71 2.70
N PHE A 13 -11.25 -1.28 1.53
CA PHE A 13 -10.56 -0.97 0.29
C PHE A 13 -11.32 -0.03 -0.66
N GLU A 14 -12.64 -0.14 -0.82
CA GLU A 14 -13.38 0.54 -1.90
C GLU A 14 -13.23 2.06 -1.92
N HIS A 15 -13.09 2.69 -0.77
CA HIS A 15 -12.89 4.14 -0.69
C HIS A 15 -11.58 4.58 -1.36
N ASN A 16 -10.61 3.68 -1.55
CA ASN A 16 -9.32 3.92 -2.19
C ASN A 16 -9.39 3.79 -3.72
N VAL A 17 -10.41 3.12 -4.28
CA VAL A 17 -10.52 2.82 -5.71
C VAL A 17 -10.37 4.04 -6.63
N PRO A 18 -10.97 5.21 -6.34
CA PRO A 18 -10.79 6.38 -7.21
C PRO A 18 -9.32 6.80 -7.33
N ARG A 19 -8.55 6.73 -6.24
CA ARG A 19 -7.12 7.04 -6.21
C ARG A 19 -6.29 5.98 -6.92
N TRP A 20 -6.63 4.73 -6.74
CA TRP A 20 -5.95 3.62 -7.42
C TRP A 20 -6.12 3.68 -8.94
N ARG A 21 -7.29 4.07 -9.43
CA ARG A 21 -7.50 4.31 -10.87
C ARG A 21 -6.62 5.44 -11.41
N GLU A 22 -6.45 6.50 -10.64
CA GLU A 22 -5.59 7.62 -10.99
C GLU A 22 -4.10 7.19 -11.01
N TRP A 23 -3.62 6.53 -9.95
CA TRP A 23 -2.22 6.19 -9.80
C TRP A 23 -1.76 5.02 -10.67
N LEU A 24 -2.62 4.04 -10.86
CA LEU A 24 -2.30 2.77 -11.52
C LEU A 24 -2.89 2.64 -12.93
N GLY A 25 -3.82 3.51 -13.33
CA GLY A 25 -4.53 3.36 -14.61
C GLY A 25 -3.61 3.26 -15.82
N SER A 26 -2.45 3.90 -15.79
CA SER A 26 -1.46 3.80 -16.86
C SER A 26 -0.81 2.42 -17.02
N PHE A 27 -0.92 1.54 -16.03
CA PHE A 27 -0.44 0.16 -16.08
C PHE A 27 -1.48 -0.80 -16.66
N SER A 28 -2.77 -0.44 -16.63
CA SER A 28 -3.86 -1.34 -17.01
C SER A 28 -3.62 -1.98 -18.39
N GLY A 29 -3.74 -3.30 -18.44
CA GLY A 29 -3.62 -4.09 -19.68
C GLY A 29 -2.21 -4.25 -20.25
N ARG A 30 -1.18 -3.73 -19.60
CA ARG A 30 0.20 -3.97 -20.06
C ARG A 30 0.57 -5.44 -19.87
N THR A 31 1.25 -6.01 -20.85
CA THR A 31 1.79 -7.37 -20.76
C THR A 31 2.97 -7.48 -19.81
N GLY A 32 3.15 -8.64 -19.19
CA GLY A 32 4.28 -8.92 -18.31
C GLY A 32 4.29 -8.13 -16.99
N LEU A 33 3.16 -7.52 -16.60
CA LEU A 33 3.06 -6.80 -15.33
C LEU A 33 3.26 -7.74 -14.14
N ARG A 34 4.02 -7.27 -13.17
CA ARG A 34 4.20 -7.94 -11.89
C ARG A 34 3.82 -7.02 -10.75
N ALA A 35 2.93 -7.49 -9.88
CA ALA A 35 2.57 -6.82 -8.64
C ALA A 35 3.04 -7.63 -7.43
N LEU A 36 3.31 -6.93 -6.33
CA LEU A 36 3.54 -7.49 -5.00
C LEU A 36 2.54 -6.84 -4.05
N GLU A 37 1.85 -7.65 -3.28
CA GLU A 37 0.94 -7.22 -2.23
C GLU A 37 1.41 -7.79 -0.89
N ILE A 38 1.54 -6.95 0.11
CA ILE A 38 1.92 -7.29 1.48
C ILE A 38 0.73 -6.97 2.37
N GLY A 39 0.09 -8.00 2.92
CA GLY A 39 -1.22 -7.90 3.58
C GLY A 39 -2.36 -8.06 2.56
N SER A 40 -2.75 -9.30 2.28
CA SER A 40 -3.80 -9.59 1.28
C SER A 40 -5.16 -9.89 1.89
N PHE A 41 -5.19 -10.28 3.17
CA PHE A 41 -6.41 -10.61 3.92
C PHE A 41 -7.37 -11.51 3.13
N GLU A 42 -8.61 -11.06 2.87
CA GLU A 42 -9.62 -11.79 2.09
C GLU A 42 -9.52 -11.55 0.58
N GLY A 43 -8.51 -10.76 0.11
CA GLY A 43 -8.18 -10.58 -1.30
C GLY A 43 -8.99 -9.52 -2.04
N ARG A 44 -9.60 -8.54 -1.37
CA ARG A 44 -10.39 -7.49 -2.03
C ARG A 44 -9.53 -6.61 -2.95
N SER A 45 -8.39 -6.13 -2.46
CA SER A 45 -7.40 -5.39 -3.24
C SER A 45 -6.76 -6.23 -4.33
N THR A 46 -6.43 -7.50 -4.02
CA THR A 46 -5.92 -8.49 -4.99
C THR A 46 -6.90 -8.68 -6.15
N LEU A 47 -8.19 -8.89 -5.86
CA LEU A 47 -9.24 -9.07 -6.86
C LEU A 47 -9.35 -7.82 -7.74
N TRP A 48 -9.42 -6.64 -7.11
CA TRP A 48 -9.49 -5.39 -7.86
C TRP A 48 -8.28 -5.19 -8.79
N LEU A 49 -7.06 -5.48 -8.32
CA LEU A 49 -5.84 -5.43 -9.15
C LEU A 49 -5.95 -6.37 -10.35
N CYS A 50 -6.39 -7.61 -10.14
CA CYS A 50 -6.54 -8.59 -11.21
C CYS A 50 -7.58 -8.17 -12.26
N GLU A 51 -8.67 -7.55 -11.84
CA GLU A 51 -9.77 -7.15 -12.71
C GLU A 51 -9.53 -5.83 -13.45
N ASN A 52 -8.76 -4.91 -12.88
CA ASN A 52 -8.65 -3.55 -13.41
C ASN A 52 -7.25 -3.21 -13.96
N ILE A 53 -6.20 -3.82 -13.43
CA ILE A 53 -4.80 -3.49 -13.76
C ILE A 53 -4.08 -4.66 -14.41
N LEU A 54 -4.08 -5.82 -13.76
CA LEU A 54 -3.36 -7.03 -14.19
C LEU A 54 -4.22 -7.84 -15.18
N THR A 55 -4.81 -7.18 -16.17
CA THR A 55 -5.79 -7.80 -17.07
C THR A 55 -5.17 -8.66 -18.16
N ALA A 56 -3.89 -8.43 -18.53
CA ALA A 56 -3.18 -9.29 -19.48
C ALA A 56 -2.97 -10.71 -18.93
N ASP A 57 -2.97 -11.73 -19.80
CA ASP A 57 -2.89 -13.15 -19.40
C ASP A 57 -1.56 -13.52 -18.72
N ASP A 58 -0.49 -12.83 -19.07
CA ASP A 58 0.86 -13.02 -18.53
C ASP A 58 1.15 -12.18 -17.29
N ALA A 59 0.21 -11.33 -16.85
CA ALA A 59 0.35 -10.56 -15.64
C ALA A 59 0.30 -11.48 -14.40
N ARG A 60 1.05 -11.12 -13.34
CA ARG A 60 1.16 -11.91 -12.12
C ARG A 60 1.16 -11.01 -10.89
N ILE A 61 0.68 -11.57 -9.78
CA ILE A 61 0.75 -10.94 -8.45
C ILE A 61 1.27 -11.96 -7.43
N ASP A 62 2.25 -11.54 -6.65
CA ASP A 62 2.73 -12.22 -5.47
C ASP A 62 2.03 -11.61 -4.25
N CYS A 63 1.28 -12.44 -3.49
CA CYS A 63 0.49 -12.05 -2.32
C CYS A 63 1.18 -12.61 -1.08
N VAL A 64 1.67 -11.74 -0.22
CA VAL A 64 2.31 -12.08 1.06
C VAL A 64 1.36 -11.75 2.19
N ASP A 65 1.01 -12.77 2.98
CA ASP A 65 0.18 -12.63 4.16
C ASP A 65 0.49 -13.77 5.14
N PHE A 66 0.13 -13.64 6.40
CA PHE A 66 0.23 -14.76 7.34
C PHE A 66 -0.58 -15.95 6.86
N PHE A 67 -1.75 -15.70 6.26
CA PHE A 67 -2.69 -16.72 5.81
C PHE A 67 -2.94 -17.79 6.88
N ALA A 68 -3.08 -17.32 8.11
CA ALA A 68 -3.33 -18.15 9.29
C ALA A 68 -4.74 -17.86 9.83
N PRO A 69 -5.37 -18.83 10.50
CA PRO A 69 -6.65 -18.59 11.15
C PRO A 69 -6.58 -17.42 12.14
N ASP A 70 -7.54 -16.51 12.06
CA ASP A 70 -7.64 -15.34 12.92
C ASP A 70 -8.79 -15.50 13.93
N PRO A 71 -8.63 -15.13 15.22
CA PRO A 71 -9.69 -15.27 16.23
C PRO A 71 -10.95 -14.47 15.93
N VAL A 72 -10.85 -13.36 15.20
CA VAL A 72 -11.98 -12.49 14.84
C VAL A 72 -12.55 -12.86 13.47
N TYR A 73 -11.67 -13.05 12.50
CA TYR A 73 -12.04 -13.24 11.08
C TYR A 73 -12.06 -14.70 10.64
N GLY A 74 -11.67 -15.64 11.51
CA GLY A 74 -11.68 -17.08 11.20
C GLY A 74 -10.68 -17.46 10.10
N ASP A 75 -11.08 -18.34 9.20
CA ASP A 75 -10.27 -18.78 8.07
C ASP A 75 -10.40 -17.80 6.88
N TYR A 76 -9.77 -16.63 6.99
CA TYR A 76 -9.76 -15.64 5.92
C TYR A 76 -8.90 -16.09 4.71
N HIS A 77 -7.99 -17.05 4.89
CA HIS A 77 -7.24 -17.61 3.77
C HIS A 77 -8.14 -18.43 2.83
N ALA A 78 -9.07 -19.21 3.37
CA ALA A 78 -10.07 -19.91 2.55
C ALA A 78 -10.92 -18.90 1.77
N ARG A 79 -11.35 -17.78 2.41
CA ARG A 79 -12.08 -16.71 1.72
C ARG A 79 -11.24 -16.01 0.66
N PHE A 80 -9.97 -15.72 0.93
CA PHE A 80 -9.04 -15.19 -0.08
C PHE A 80 -9.05 -16.06 -1.34
N ARG A 81 -8.90 -17.36 -1.19
CA ARG A 81 -8.88 -18.31 -2.31
C ARG A 81 -10.22 -18.39 -3.04
N GLN A 82 -11.32 -18.32 -2.31
CA GLN A 82 -12.67 -18.30 -2.88
C GLN A 82 -12.89 -17.02 -3.68
N ASN A 83 -12.63 -15.86 -3.09
CA ASN A 83 -12.84 -14.56 -3.71
C ASN A 83 -11.98 -14.34 -4.95
N THR A 84 -10.77 -14.88 -4.96
CA THR A 84 -9.80 -14.71 -6.05
C THR A 84 -9.76 -15.89 -7.03
N ALA A 85 -10.67 -16.86 -6.91
CA ALA A 85 -10.64 -18.11 -7.66
C ALA A 85 -10.59 -17.92 -9.19
N ALA A 86 -11.33 -16.95 -9.72
CA ALA A 86 -11.35 -16.62 -11.15
C ALA A 86 -9.99 -16.20 -11.70
N HIS A 87 -9.10 -15.67 -10.84
CA HIS A 87 -7.77 -15.16 -11.20
C HIS A 87 -6.63 -16.03 -10.67
N ARG A 88 -6.93 -17.25 -10.20
CA ARG A 88 -5.96 -18.14 -9.55
C ARG A 88 -4.66 -18.35 -10.34
N ALA A 89 -4.75 -18.38 -11.66
CA ALA A 89 -3.59 -18.56 -12.54
C ALA A 89 -2.57 -17.41 -12.47
N LYS A 90 -2.99 -16.22 -12.02
CA LYS A 90 -2.15 -15.02 -11.89
C LYS A 90 -1.54 -14.87 -10.51
N ILE A 91 -2.10 -15.52 -9.49
CA ILE A 91 -1.80 -15.28 -8.07
C ILE A 91 -0.82 -16.32 -7.54
N ARG A 92 0.20 -15.86 -6.83
CA ARG A 92 1.12 -16.68 -6.05
C ARG A 92 0.99 -16.29 -4.59
N GLU A 93 0.63 -17.24 -3.74
CA GLU A 93 0.48 -17.06 -2.31
C GLU A 93 1.80 -17.37 -1.59
N HIS A 94 2.21 -16.49 -0.67
CA HIS A 94 3.38 -16.62 0.18
C HIS A 94 2.94 -16.49 1.64
N ALA A 95 2.64 -17.64 2.27
CA ALA A 95 2.14 -17.69 3.64
C ALA A 95 3.27 -17.51 4.66
N GLY A 96 3.18 -16.50 5.49
CA GLY A 96 4.13 -16.21 6.57
C GLY A 96 4.34 -14.72 6.81
N ALA A 97 5.22 -14.39 7.75
CA ALA A 97 5.58 -13.01 8.03
C ALA A 97 6.23 -12.35 6.80
N SER A 98 5.86 -11.11 6.52
CA SER A 98 6.41 -10.33 5.40
C SER A 98 7.93 -10.32 5.40
N PHE A 99 8.53 -10.12 6.57
CA PHE A 99 9.98 -10.12 6.75
C PHE A 99 10.67 -11.40 6.23
N ASP A 100 10.06 -12.57 6.42
CA ASP A 100 10.61 -13.82 5.96
C ASP A 100 10.31 -14.12 4.49
N MET A 101 9.13 -13.70 4.04
CA MET A 101 8.70 -13.97 2.67
C MET A 101 9.38 -13.05 1.66
N LEU A 102 9.48 -11.74 1.93
CA LEU A 102 10.10 -10.77 1.03
C LEU A 102 11.57 -11.10 0.71
N ARG A 103 12.28 -11.72 1.64
CA ARG A 103 13.68 -12.17 1.42
C ARG A 103 13.81 -13.29 0.40
N LYS A 104 12.72 -13.99 0.10
CA LYS A 104 12.68 -15.11 -0.86
C LYS A 104 12.14 -14.70 -2.22
N LEU A 105 11.60 -13.47 -2.31
CA LEU A 105 11.03 -12.98 -3.55
C LEU A 105 12.10 -12.35 -4.44
N GLU A 106 11.91 -12.57 -5.75
CA GLU A 106 12.77 -11.98 -6.77
C GLU A 106 11.94 -10.99 -7.60
N GLY A 107 12.34 -9.71 -7.52
CA GLY A 107 11.78 -8.67 -8.37
C GLY A 107 12.18 -8.83 -9.85
N PRO A 108 11.98 -7.85 -10.69
CA PRO A 108 11.40 -6.57 -10.33
C PRO A 108 9.86 -6.55 -10.46
N TYR A 109 9.20 -5.75 -9.61
CA TYR A 109 7.75 -5.50 -9.64
C TYR A 109 7.44 -4.13 -10.24
N ASP A 110 6.31 -4.03 -10.94
CA ASP A 110 5.79 -2.77 -11.48
C ASP A 110 4.97 -2.02 -10.43
N ILE A 111 4.29 -2.78 -9.57
CA ILE A 111 3.41 -2.27 -8.51
C ILE A 111 3.75 -3.01 -7.21
N VAL A 112 3.86 -2.27 -6.12
CA VAL A 112 3.97 -2.81 -4.75
C VAL A 112 2.90 -2.14 -3.89
N TYR A 113 2.09 -2.93 -3.22
CA TYR A 113 1.13 -2.46 -2.21
C TYR A 113 1.56 -2.96 -0.84
N VAL A 114 1.70 -2.03 0.10
CA VAL A 114 2.15 -2.29 1.47
C VAL A 114 0.97 -2.01 2.40
N ASP A 115 0.36 -3.08 2.88
CA ASP A 115 -0.81 -3.09 3.77
C ASP A 115 -0.67 -4.20 4.84
N GLY A 116 0.55 -4.33 5.36
CA GLY A 116 0.89 -5.39 6.31
C GLY A 116 0.62 -4.98 7.77
N TRP A 117 1.65 -4.90 8.57
CA TRP A 117 1.54 -4.56 9.99
C TRP A 117 1.40 -3.05 10.19
N HIS A 118 0.26 -2.58 10.71
CA HIS A 118 -0.12 -1.16 10.90
C HIS A 118 0.67 -0.47 12.02
N SER A 119 2.00 -0.56 11.98
CA SER A 119 2.92 0.11 12.89
C SER A 119 3.99 0.87 12.11
N ALA A 120 4.67 1.82 12.75
CA ALA A 120 5.80 2.51 12.13
C ALA A 120 6.90 1.53 11.72
N PHE A 121 7.22 0.56 12.59
CA PHE A 121 8.25 -0.44 12.30
C PHE A 121 7.82 -1.36 11.15
N GLY A 122 6.57 -1.84 11.15
CA GLY A 122 6.06 -2.72 10.10
C GLY A 122 6.11 -2.05 8.72
N ALA A 123 5.53 -0.86 8.59
CA ALA A 123 5.52 -0.11 7.35
C ALA A 123 6.94 0.24 6.86
N LEU A 124 7.85 0.59 7.78
CA LEU A 124 9.25 0.84 7.46
C LEU A 124 9.94 -0.43 6.96
N ALA A 125 9.82 -1.55 7.68
CA ALA A 125 10.47 -2.80 7.34
C ALA A 125 10.01 -3.34 5.99
N ASP A 126 8.69 -3.38 5.76
CA ASP A 126 8.10 -3.82 4.51
C ASP A 126 8.54 -2.92 3.35
N GLY A 127 8.52 -1.60 3.54
CA GLY A 127 8.97 -0.65 2.54
C GLY A 127 10.46 -0.77 2.22
N VAL A 128 11.34 -0.91 3.22
CA VAL A 128 12.80 -1.12 3.03
C VAL A 128 13.06 -2.38 2.23
N MET A 129 12.37 -3.48 2.54
CA MET A 129 12.58 -4.77 1.88
C MET A 129 11.97 -4.81 0.47
N ALA A 130 10.83 -4.16 0.25
CA ALA A 130 10.16 -4.16 -1.03
C ALA A 130 10.73 -3.13 -2.02
N TRP A 131 11.35 -2.04 -1.54
CA TRP A 131 11.90 -0.98 -2.40
C TRP A 131 12.94 -1.47 -3.43
N PRO A 132 13.91 -2.33 -3.07
CA PRO A 132 14.84 -2.89 -4.05
C PRO A 132 14.15 -3.72 -5.13
N LEU A 133 13.03 -4.36 -4.79
CA LEU A 133 12.24 -5.20 -5.69
C LEU A 133 11.36 -4.39 -6.67
N LEU A 134 11.16 -3.08 -6.42
CA LEU A 134 10.38 -2.21 -7.28
C LEU A 134 11.19 -1.75 -8.49
N LYS A 135 10.62 -1.80 -9.70
CA LYS A 135 11.22 -1.25 -10.93
C LYS A 135 11.36 0.27 -10.85
N VAL A 136 12.32 0.82 -11.56
CA VAL A 136 12.32 2.25 -11.91
C VAL A 136 11.09 2.54 -12.78
N GLY A 137 10.34 3.57 -12.44
CA GLY A 137 9.02 3.87 -13.03
C GLY A 137 7.85 3.12 -12.37
N GLY A 138 8.13 2.13 -11.51
CA GLY A 138 7.11 1.41 -10.74
C GLY A 138 6.52 2.25 -9.62
N VAL A 139 5.37 1.84 -9.12
CA VAL A 139 4.59 2.53 -8.07
C VAL A 139 4.54 1.67 -6.81
N MET A 140 4.83 2.29 -5.67
CA MET A 140 4.60 1.72 -4.34
C MET A 140 3.51 2.53 -3.64
N ILE A 141 2.52 1.81 -3.10
CA ILE A 141 1.42 2.40 -2.33
C ILE A 141 1.53 1.89 -0.90
N PHE A 142 1.53 2.81 0.06
CA PHE A 142 1.45 2.51 1.49
C PHE A 142 0.03 2.77 1.96
N ASP A 143 -0.62 1.72 2.48
CA ASP A 143 -1.92 1.88 3.13
C ASP A 143 -1.77 2.50 4.51
N ASP A 144 -2.89 2.92 5.05
CA ASP A 144 -2.99 3.43 6.42
C ASP A 144 -2.02 4.58 6.77
N TYR A 145 -1.56 5.33 5.76
CA TYR A 145 -0.65 6.44 5.99
C TYR A 145 -1.23 7.49 6.95
N LEU A 146 -2.56 7.71 6.90
CA LEU A 146 -3.27 8.60 7.84
C LEU A 146 -4.07 7.84 8.90
N TRP A 147 -3.87 6.53 9.02
CA TRP A 147 -4.52 5.75 10.06
C TRP A 147 -4.02 6.13 11.46
N VAL A 148 -4.93 6.08 12.42
CA VAL A 148 -4.64 6.22 13.84
C VAL A 148 -5.43 5.20 14.64
N PRO A 149 -4.90 4.74 15.79
CA PRO A 149 -5.66 3.85 16.67
C PRO A 149 -7.02 4.47 17.04
N PRO A 150 -8.11 3.68 17.08
CA PRO A 150 -9.46 4.16 17.37
C PRO A 150 -9.59 4.99 18.67
N LYS A 151 -8.74 4.70 19.66
CA LYS A 151 -8.68 5.44 20.94
C LYS A 151 -8.37 6.94 20.79
N LEU A 152 -7.78 7.37 19.66
CA LEU A 152 -7.50 8.78 19.41
C LEU A 152 -8.71 9.54 18.82
N GLY A 153 -9.73 8.83 18.35
CA GLY A 153 -10.94 9.42 17.81
C GLY A 153 -10.72 10.31 16.57
N GLU A 154 -11.75 11.08 16.27
CA GLU A 154 -11.69 12.04 15.16
C GLU A 154 -10.85 13.26 15.53
N PRO A 155 -10.11 13.86 14.56
CA PRO A 155 -9.33 15.06 14.82
C PRO A 155 -10.22 16.24 15.18
N GLU A 156 -9.70 17.11 16.02
CA GLU A 156 -10.39 18.29 16.47
C GLU A 156 -10.80 19.19 15.30
N LYS A 157 -12.09 19.57 15.27
CA LYS A 157 -12.63 20.39 14.18
C LYS A 157 -12.17 21.83 14.30
N PRO A 158 -11.38 22.37 13.36
CA PRO A 158 -10.91 23.75 13.45
C PRO A 158 -12.04 24.76 13.28
N SER A 159 -11.78 26.01 13.67
CA SER A 159 -12.75 27.10 13.53
C SER A 159 -13.27 27.25 12.09
N GLY A 160 -14.45 27.84 11.94
CA GLY A 160 -15.05 28.08 10.62
C GLY A 160 -14.17 28.89 9.68
N LEU A 161 -13.44 29.87 10.23
CA LEU A 161 -12.49 30.70 9.47
C LEU A 161 -11.29 29.87 8.99
N SER A 162 -10.71 29.05 9.86
CA SER A 162 -9.59 28.16 9.51
C SER A 162 -9.97 27.20 8.38
N ARG A 163 -11.16 26.57 8.46
CA ARG A 163 -11.66 25.67 7.41
C ARG A 163 -11.86 26.36 6.07
N ARG A 164 -12.37 27.61 6.07
CA ARG A 164 -12.51 28.41 4.86
C ARG A 164 -11.17 28.75 4.23
N LEU A 165 -10.18 29.13 5.03
CA LEU A 165 -8.82 29.41 4.56
C LEU A 165 -8.14 28.17 3.97
N THR A 166 -8.26 27.01 4.61
CA THR A 166 -7.75 25.75 4.07
C THR A 166 -8.40 25.46 2.70
N LYS A 167 -9.73 25.55 2.60
CA LYS A 167 -10.44 25.32 1.34
C LYS A 167 -10.03 26.31 0.22
N LEU A 168 -9.83 27.58 0.54
CA LEU A 168 -9.35 28.59 -0.42
C LEU A 168 -7.95 28.29 -0.97
N ARG A 169 -7.12 27.59 -0.21
CA ARG A 169 -5.79 27.13 -0.62
C ARG A 169 -5.81 25.75 -1.31
N GLY A 170 -7.00 25.21 -1.62
CA GLY A 170 -7.14 23.89 -2.23
C GLY A 170 -6.89 22.72 -1.28
N GLY A 171 -6.80 22.97 0.04
CA GLY A 171 -6.54 21.94 1.05
C GLY A 171 -7.81 21.29 1.61
N ASP A 172 -7.66 20.09 2.17
CA ASP A 172 -8.66 19.42 2.99
C ASP A 172 -8.33 19.58 4.46
N TRP A 173 -9.21 20.29 5.20
CA TRP A 173 -9.01 20.54 6.62
C TRP A 173 -9.02 19.26 7.48
N ARG A 174 -9.75 18.20 7.05
CA ARG A 174 -9.76 16.92 7.78
C ARG A 174 -8.40 16.25 7.71
N ARG A 175 -7.84 16.20 6.48
CA ARG A 175 -6.49 15.68 6.26
C ARG A 175 -5.45 16.47 7.06
N GLU A 176 -5.48 17.80 7.01
CA GLU A 176 -4.55 18.65 7.76
C GLU A 176 -4.69 18.47 9.29
N ALA A 177 -5.93 18.34 9.79
CA ALA A 177 -6.19 18.11 11.20
C ALA A 177 -5.70 16.70 11.63
N ARG A 178 -5.88 15.68 10.78
CA ARG A 178 -5.38 14.33 11.03
C ARG A 178 -3.85 14.29 11.06
N LEU A 179 -3.18 14.96 10.13
CA LEU A 179 -1.72 15.09 10.13
C LEU A 179 -1.22 15.73 11.44
N ARG A 180 -1.81 16.85 11.85
CA ARG A 180 -1.46 17.49 13.14
C ARG A 180 -1.71 16.57 14.33
N GLN A 181 -2.79 15.80 14.32
CA GLN A 181 -3.10 14.84 15.38
C GLN A 181 -2.01 13.77 15.45
N ILE A 182 -1.60 13.19 14.32
CA ILE A 182 -0.54 12.18 14.26
C ILE A 182 0.79 12.76 14.75
N ASP A 183 1.14 13.96 14.29
CA ASP A 183 2.41 14.61 14.64
C ASP A 183 2.45 15.08 16.11
N SER A 184 1.29 15.27 16.76
CA SER A 184 1.19 15.74 18.15
C SER A 184 1.20 14.62 19.19
N VAL A 185 1.00 13.38 18.79
CA VAL A 185 0.93 12.23 19.70
C VAL A 185 2.07 11.27 19.41
N ALA A 186 2.75 10.84 20.47
CA ALA A 186 3.75 9.76 20.39
C ALA A 186 3.03 8.41 20.19
N VAL A 187 2.37 8.25 19.05
CA VAL A 187 1.63 7.03 18.70
C VAL A 187 2.33 6.33 17.57
N ASP A 188 2.44 5.03 17.71
CA ASP A 188 2.96 4.15 16.67
C ASP A 188 1.95 4.08 15.52
N THR A 189 2.27 4.72 14.40
CA THR A 189 1.45 4.76 13.17
C THR A 189 2.31 4.48 11.94
N PRO A 190 1.75 3.90 10.88
CA PRO A 190 2.48 3.66 9.63
C PRO A 190 3.17 4.90 9.08
N LYS A 191 2.55 6.08 9.22
CA LYS A 191 3.11 7.36 8.73
C LYS A 191 4.55 7.60 9.18
N LEU A 192 4.86 7.37 10.45
CA LEU A 192 6.21 7.62 10.98
C LEU A 192 7.25 6.72 10.26
N GLY A 193 6.91 5.46 10.03
CA GLY A 193 7.78 4.53 9.31
C GLY A 193 7.95 4.89 7.85
N VAL A 194 6.86 5.24 7.17
CA VAL A 194 6.86 5.66 5.77
C VAL A 194 7.65 6.95 5.57
N ASP A 195 7.44 7.97 6.42
CA ASP A 195 8.20 9.24 6.35
C ASP A 195 9.70 9.00 6.58
N GLY A 196 10.05 8.10 7.52
CA GLY A 196 11.43 7.69 7.78
C GLY A 196 12.07 7.04 6.55
N LEU A 197 11.37 6.11 5.91
CA LEU A 197 11.81 5.49 4.67
C LEU A 197 12.03 6.53 3.57
N LEU A 198 11.03 7.38 3.30
CA LEU A 198 11.10 8.37 2.22
C LEU A 198 12.19 9.42 2.46
N ALA A 199 12.49 9.74 3.72
CA ALA A 199 13.62 10.62 4.06
C ALA A 199 14.97 10.02 3.63
N THR A 200 15.13 8.69 3.74
CA THR A 200 16.35 7.98 3.27
C THR A 200 16.38 7.81 1.75
N LEU A 201 15.22 7.80 1.10
CA LEU A 201 15.06 7.63 -0.35
C LEU A 201 14.97 8.99 -1.09
N ARG A 202 15.42 10.08 -0.48
CA ARG A 202 15.36 11.41 -1.10
C ARG A 202 16.08 11.43 -2.44
N GLY A 203 15.37 11.84 -3.50
CA GLY A 203 15.85 11.86 -4.88
C GLY A 203 15.76 10.52 -5.62
N TYR A 204 15.25 9.46 -4.97
CA TYR A 204 14.97 8.17 -5.61
C TYR A 204 13.47 7.94 -5.85
N HIS A 205 12.62 8.82 -5.36
CA HIS A 205 11.18 8.74 -5.50
C HIS A 205 10.55 10.09 -5.83
N GLU A 206 9.32 10.02 -6.35
CA GLU A 206 8.38 11.10 -6.51
C GLU A 206 7.07 10.71 -5.81
N VAL A 207 6.51 11.59 -4.98
CA VAL A 207 5.17 11.38 -4.41
C VAL A 207 4.15 11.70 -5.50
N ILE A 208 3.39 10.70 -5.94
CA ILE A 208 2.37 10.84 -6.99
C ILE A 208 0.96 11.03 -6.44
N GLY A 209 0.77 10.75 -5.16
CA GLY A 209 -0.48 10.99 -4.47
C GLY A 209 -0.36 10.78 -2.97
N SER A 210 -1.12 11.56 -2.21
CA SER A 210 -1.18 11.48 -0.76
C SER A 210 -2.56 11.85 -0.27
N ASP A 211 -3.26 10.85 0.27
CA ASP A 211 -4.57 10.98 0.88
C ASP A 211 -4.58 10.12 2.15
N TYR A 212 -5.58 9.27 2.37
CA TYR A 212 -5.52 8.22 3.39
C TYR A 212 -4.34 7.28 3.17
N GLN A 213 -4.05 6.96 1.92
CA GLN A 213 -2.86 6.24 1.46
C GLN A 213 -1.79 7.21 0.94
N LEU A 214 -0.55 6.74 0.84
CA LEU A 214 0.54 7.45 0.18
C LEU A 214 1.06 6.62 -0.99
N ALA A 215 1.13 7.22 -2.18
CA ALA A 215 1.67 6.59 -3.38
C ALA A 215 2.93 7.30 -3.86
N VAL A 216 3.97 6.52 -4.13
CA VAL A 216 5.25 7.00 -4.64
C VAL A 216 5.67 6.26 -5.90
N ARG A 217 6.30 6.95 -6.82
CA ARG A 217 6.95 6.37 -8.00
C ARG A 217 8.45 6.33 -7.80
N LYS A 218 9.07 5.19 -8.08
CA LYS A 218 10.52 5.07 -8.07
C LYS A 218 11.11 5.76 -9.31
N THR A 219 11.97 6.75 -9.13
CA THR A 219 12.52 7.55 -10.23
C THR A 219 13.86 7.05 -10.72
N ARG A 220 14.65 6.38 -9.86
CA ARG A 220 15.94 5.78 -10.22
C ARG A 220 16.29 4.59 -9.31
N GLY A 221 17.21 3.73 -9.79
CA GLY A 221 17.81 2.66 -9.02
C GLY A 221 18.93 3.14 -8.10
N PHE A 222 19.35 2.29 -7.17
CA PHE A 222 20.60 2.51 -6.44
C PHE A 222 21.78 2.26 -7.40
N ASP A 223 22.69 3.22 -7.51
CA ASP A 223 23.93 3.04 -8.24
C ASP A 223 24.81 2.06 -7.46
N GLN A 224 24.93 0.83 -7.93
CA GLN A 224 25.76 -0.21 -7.33
C GLN A 224 27.28 0.08 -7.43
N GLY A 225 27.65 1.24 -8.01
CA GLY A 225 29.03 1.63 -8.28
C GLY A 225 29.63 2.68 -7.36
N GLN A 226 28.87 3.24 -6.40
CA GLN A 226 29.36 4.29 -5.51
C GLN A 226 29.55 3.85 -4.04
N VAL A 227 29.88 2.60 -3.79
CA VAL A 227 30.64 2.29 -2.57
C VAL A 227 32.12 2.53 -2.93
N GLY A 228 32.46 3.81 -3.12
CA GLY A 228 33.83 4.23 -3.28
C GLY A 228 34.59 3.86 -2.03
N HIS A 229 35.55 3.00 -2.19
CA HIS A 229 36.65 2.84 -1.26
C HIS A 229 37.45 4.15 -1.26
N ASP A 230 37.01 5.15 -0.53
CA ASP A 230 37.90 6.19 -0.03
C ASP A 230 38.56 5.65 1.23
N THR A 231 39.68 4.96 1.01
CA THR A 231 40.68 4.65 2.04
C THR A 231 41.68 5.81 2.12
#